data_8090b12e2d86a93cfbcb665f0a91d11b
#
_entry.id   8090b12e2d86a93cfbcb665f0a91d11b
#
_cell.length_a   1.000
_cell.length_b   1.000
_cell.length_c   1.000
_cell.angle_alpha   90.00
_cell.angle_beta   90.00
_cell.angle_gamma   90.00
#
_symmetry.space_group_name_H-M   'P 1'
#
loop_
_entity.id
_entity.type
_entity.pdbx_description
1 polymer ?
#
loop_
_entity_poly.entity_id
_entity_poly.type
_entity_poly.pdbx_seq_one_letter_code
_entity_poly.pdbx_strand_id
1 'polypeptide(L)'
;MIENFKGKTAVLTGAGSGFGLECARIGTKLGMNLVLVDVQQDALDKAAAEMTAQGAQVLARKVDVSNAQAMEQLAADVKARFGAPHFVFNNAGVGAGGLVWENSVADWEWV
;
A
#
# COMPACT_ATOMS: atom_id res chain seq x y z
N MET A 1 -15.36 10.39 -11.81
CA MET A 1 -13.94 10.57 -11.47
C MET A 1 -13.83 11.04 -10.02
N ILE A 2 -12.84 10.56 -9.30
CA ILE A 2 -12.58 11.04 -7.95
C ILE A 2 -11.85 12.36 -8.04
N GLU A 3 -12.47 13.41 -7.59
CA GLU A 3 -11.86 14.74 -7.65
C GLU A 3 -11.17 15.16 -6.36
N ASN A 4 -11.53 14.51 -5.25
CA ASN A 4 -10.94 14.81 -3.96
C ASN A 4 -10.35 13.52 -3.36
N PHE A 5 -9.03 13.49 -3.23
CA PHE A 5 -8.31 12.34 -2.67
C PHE A 5 -8.03 12.50 -1.17
N LYS A 6 -8.24 13.68 -0.64
CA LYS A 6 -7.94 13.95 0.77
C LYS A 6 -8.73 13.04 1.70
N GLY A 7 -8.02 12.37 2.60
CA GLY A 7 -8.62 11.45 3.56
C GLY A 7 -8.93 10.06 3.00
N LYS A 8 -8.74 9.84 1.71
CA LYS A 8 -8.90 8.51 1.13
C LYS A 8 -7.64 7.69 1.34
N THR A 9 -7.80 6.38 1.33
CA THR A 9 -6.71 5.46 1.66
C THR A 9 -6.23 4.70 0.44
N ALA A 10 -4.92 4.69 0.24
CA ALA A 10 -4.26 3.93 -0.81
C ALA A 10 -3.35 2.87 -0.20
N VAL A 11 -3.44 1.65 -0.70
CA VAL A 11 -2.53 0.56 -0.36
C VAL A 11 -1.55 0.38 -1.52
N LEU A 12 -0.27 0.53 -1.22
CA LEU A 12 0.80 0.49 -2.21
C LEU A 12 1.77 -0.63 -1.86
N THR A 13 1.86 -1.64 -2.71
CA THR A 13 2.84 -2.71 -2.55
C THR A 13 4.09 -2.37 -3.36
N GLY A 14 5.25 -2.84 -2.92
CA GLY A 14 6.51 -2.42 -3.51
C GLY A 14 6.81 -0.95 -3.29
N ALA A 15 6.37 -0.42 -2.14
CA ALA A 15 6.39 1.02 -1.88
C ALA A 15 7.77 1.58 -1.50
N GLY A 16 8.74 0.71 -1.23
CA GLY A 16 10.06 1.15 -0.77
C GLY A 16 10.96 1.69 -1.88
N SER A 17 10.61 1.51 -3.14
CA SER A 17 11.47 1.96 -4.24
C SER A 17 10.67 2.11 -5.53
N GLY A 18 11.30 2.72 -6.53
CA GLY A 18 10.77 2.81 -7.89
C GLY A 18 9.40 3.42 -7.98
N PHE A 19 8.55 2.80 -8.79
CA PHE A 19 7.23 3.33 -9.10
C PHE A 19 6.30 3.36 -7.89
N GLY A 20 6.40 2.35 -7.01
CA GLY A 20 5.60 2.33 -5.78
C GLY A 20 5.93 3.49 -4.86
N LEU A 21 7.21 3.84 -4.73
CA LEU A 21 7.64 4.99 -3.94
C LEU A 21 7.13 6.30 -4.54
N GLU A 22 7.19 6.43 -5.86
CA GLU A 22 6.65 7.63 -6.53
C GLU A 22 5.14 7.77 -6.31
N CYS A 23 4.40 6.66 -6.35
CA CYS A 23 2.97 6.68 -6.04
C CYS A 23 2.71 7.14 -4.61
N ALA A 24 3.56 6.72 -3.66
CA ALA A 24 3.45 7.17 -2.28
C ALA A 24 3.66 8.69 -2.15
N ARG A 25 4.62 9.22 -2.88
CA ARG A 25 4.87 10.66 -2.89
C ARG A 25 3.69 11.44 -3.45
N ILE A 26 3.10 10.94 -4.53
CA ILE A 26 1.90 11.55 -5.13
C ILE A 26 0.73 11.50 -4.16
N GLY A 27 0.49 10.35 -3.54
CA GLY A 27 -0.58 10.20 -2.56
C GLY A 27 -0.44 11.16 -1.39
N THR A 28 0.79 11.35 -0.91
CA THR A 28 1.07 12.30 0.17
C THR A 28 0.66 13.73 -0.23
N LYS A 29 1.03 14.15 -1.43
CA LYS A 29 0.66 15.48 -1.94
C LYS A 29 -0.85 15.66 -2.06
N LEU A 30 -1.56 14.59 -2.33
CA LEU A 30 -3.03 14.59 -2.46
C LEU A 30 -3.75 14.50 -1.11
N GLY A 31 -3.02 14.37 -0.02
CA GLY A 31 -3.60 14.27 1.31
C GLY A 31 -4.17 12.91 1.65
N MET A 32 -3.72 11.87 0.98
CA MET A 32 -4.21 10.51 1.21
C MET A 32 -3.58 9.86 2.44
N ASN A 33 -4.30 8.92 3.03
CA ASN A 33 -3.72 7.98 3.97
C ASN A 33 -2.98 6.90 3.19
N LEU A 34 -1.81 6.50 3.64
CA LEU A 34 -0.96 5.57 2.90
C LEU A 34 -0.72 4.29 3.69
N VAL A 35 -0.93 3.17 3.03
CA VAL A 35 -0.49 1.86 3.51
C VAL A 35 0.67 1.45 2.62
N LEU A 36 1.87 1.42 3.19
CA LEU A 36 3.09 1.11 2.45
C LEU A 36 3.52 -0.31 2.78
N VAL A 37 3.68 -1.12 1.75
CA VAL A 37 4.02 -2.53 1.87
C VAL A 37 5.25 -2.85 1.03
N ASP A 38 6.22 -3.49 1.64
CA ASP A 38 7.41 -3.95 0.94
C ASP A 38 8.01 -5.14 1.68
N VAL A 39 8.82 -5.94 0.99
CA VAL A 39 9.57 -7.03 1.61
C VAL A 39 10.91 -6.55 2.16
N GLN A 40 11.38 -5.39 1.72
CA GLN A 40 12.66 -4.83 2.15
C GLN A 40 12.42 -3.82 3.25
N GLN A 41 12.75 -4.21 4.48
CA GLN A 41 12.47 -3.41 5.66
C GLN A 41 13.15 -2.04 5.61
N ASP A 42 14.42 -1.97 5.19
CA ASP A 42 15.15 -0.70 5.16
C ASP A 42 14.52 0.31 4.21
N ALA A 43 14.17 -0.14 3.01
CA ALA A 43 13.53 0.72 2.02
C ALA A 43 12.14 1.16 2.49
N LEU A 44 11.40 0.24 3.11
CA LEU A 44 10.08 0.54 3.66
C LEU A 44 10.16 1.59 4.76
N ASP A 45 11.12 1.45 5.67
CA ASP A 45 11.30 2.39 6.78
C ASP A 45 11.63 3.79 6.27
N LYS A 46 12.49 3.89 5.26
CA LYS A 46 12.81 5.18 4.64
C LYS A 46 11.61 5.82 3.99
N ALA A 47 10.84 5.04 3.24
CA ALA A 47 9.64 5.55 2.59
C ALA A 47 8.61 6.05 3.61
N ALA A 48 8.38 5.26 4.66
CA ALA A 48 7.45 5.62 5.73
C ALA A 48 7.88 6.91 6.43
N ALA A 49 9.17 7.03 6.74
CA ALA A 49 9.71 8.24 7.37
C ALA A 49 9.54 9.47 6.48
N GLU A 50 9.82 9.33 5.20
CA GLU A 50 9.66 10.42 4.24
C GLU A 50 8.23 10.93 4.18
N MET A 51 7.27 10.02 4.03
CA MET A 51 5.85 10.39 3.90
C MET A 51 5.30 10.96 5.21
N THR A 52 5.68 10.37 6.33
CA THR A 52 5.28 10.85 7.66
C THR A 52 5.81 12.27 7.90
N ALA A 53 7.06 12.53 7.52
CA ALA A 53 7.65 13.85 7.65
C ALA A 53 6.91 14.91 6.84
N GLN A 54 6.25 14.51 5.77
CA GLN A 54 5.44 15.41 4.94
C GLN A 54 3.98 15.51 5.40
N GLY A 55 3.65 14.89 6.51
CA GLY A 55 2.32 15.01 7.13
C GLY A 55 1.34 13.90 6.80
N ALA A 56 1.74 12.88 6.04
CA ALA A 56 0.85 11.78 5.72
C ALA A 56 0.63 10.88 6.93
N GLN A 57 -0.56 10.28 7.02
CA GLN A 57 -0.80 9.18 7.93
C GLN A 57 -0.38 7.89 7.24
N VAL A 58 0.58 7.18 7.83
CA VAL A 58 1.22 6.03 7.20
C VAL A 58 1.09 4.80 8.07
N LEU A 59 0.67 3.70 7.48
CA LEU A 59 0.74 2.37 8.04
C LEU A 59 1.75 1.60 7.18
N ALA A 60 2.87 1.21 7.76
CA ALA A 60 3.91 0.48 7.04
C ALA A 60 3.97 -0.96 7.54
N ARG A 61 4.00 -1.92 6.63
CA ARG A 61 4.08 -3.34 6.97
C ARG A 61 5.02 -4.06 6.01
N LYS A 62 5.94 -4.82 6.59
CA LYS A 62 6.76 -5.75 5.82
C LYS A 62 5.93 -7.00 5.53
N VAL A 63 5.55 -7.19 4.29
CA VAL A 63 4.72 -8.31 3.86
C VAL A 63 5.21 -8.81 2.51
N ASP A 64 5.31 -10.12 2.39
CA ASP A 64 5.46 -10.80 1.11
C ASP A 64 4.05 -11.00 0.57
N VAL A 65 3.73 -10.35 -0.55
CA VAL A 65 2.38 -10.40 -1.13
C VAL A 65 1.99 -11.78 -1.63
N SER A 66 2.95 -12.69 -1.78
CA SER A 66 2.65 -14.08 -2.11
C SER A 66 2.16 -14.90 -0.91
N ASN A 67 2.27 -14.36 0.29
CA ASN A 67 1.82 -15.02 1.51
C ASN A 67 0.38 -14.60 1.83
N ALA A 68 -0.57 -15.51 1.55
CA ALA A 68 -1.98 -15.22 1.72
C ALA A 68 -2.35 -14.85 3.16
N GLN A 69 -1.77 -15.54 4.13
CA GLN A 69 -2.05 -15.29 5.54
C GLN A 69 -1.57 -13.90 5.97
N ALA A 70 -0.40 -13.50 5.50
CA ALA A 70 0.13 -12.18 5.77
C ALA A 70 -0.72 -11.09 5.10
N MET A 71 -1.24 -11.36 3.91
CA MET A 71 -2.14 -10.43 3.21
C MET A 71 -3.47 -10.28 3.94
N GLU A 72 -4.01 -11.36 4.49
CA GLU A 72 -5.22 -11.29 5.31
C GLU A 72 -5.01 -10.45 6.57
N GLN A 73 -3.86 -10.62 7.22
CA GLN A 73 -3.52 -9.83 8.39
C GLN A 73 -3.36 -8.35 8.02
N LEU A 74 -2.73 -8.07 6.89
CA LEU A 74 -2.60 -6.71 6.38
C LEU A 74 -3.98 -6.08 6.16
N ALA A 75 -4.89 -6.81 5.54
CA ALA A 75 -6.24 -6.31 5.31
C ALA A 75 -6.94 -5.98 6.63
N ALA A 76 -6.80 -6.83 7.64
CA ALA A 76 -7.37 -6.57 8.95
C ALA A 76 -6.78 -5.31 9.59
N ASP A 77 -5.46 -5.14 9.51
CA ASP A 77 -4.77 -3.97 10.06
C ASP A 77 -5.21 -2.67 9.38
N VAL A 78 -5.36 -2.70 8.06
CA VAL A 78 -5.82 -1.55 7.28
C VAL A 78 -7.24 -1.17 7.67
N LYS A 79 -8.13 -2.16 7.74
CA LYS A 79 -9.52 -1.91 8.11
C LYS A 79 -9.65 -1.35 9.52
N ALA A 80 -8.82 -1.83 10.44
CA ALA A 80 -8.84 -1.36 11.82
C ALA A 80 -8.41 0.10 11.92
N ARG A 81 -7.47 0.52 11.07
CA ARG A 81 -6.92 1.88 11.15
C ARG A 81 -7.62 2.88 10.26
N PHE A 82 -7.91 2.51 9.02
CA PHE A 82 -8.43 3.45 8.01
C PHE A 82 -9.79 3.06 7.45
N GLY A 83 -10.30 1.88 7.79
CA GLY A 83 -11.47 1.32 7.11
C GLY A 83 -11.08 0.70 5.78
N ALA A 84 -12.05 0.48 4.91
CA ALA A 84 -11.78 -0.11 3.60
C ALA A 84 -10.96 0.85 2.74
N PRO A 85 -9.91 0.36 2.06
CA PRO A 85 -9.13 1.22 1.20
C PRO A 85 -9.90 1.62 -0.06
N HIS A 86 -9.54 2.76 -0.62
CA HIS A 86 -10.16 3.27 -1.84
C HIS A 86 -9.37 2.87 -3.09
N PHE A 87 -8.05 2.70 -2.92
CA PHE A 87 -7.16 2.32 -4.01
C PHE A 87 -6.20 1.25 -3.53
N VAL A 88 -5.96 0.26 -4.37
CA VAL A 88 -4.92 -0.75 -4.16
C VAL A 88 -4.05 -0.81 -5.39
N PHE A 89 -2.77 -0.52 -5.21
CA PHE A 89 -1.79 -0.56 -6.29
C PHE A 89 -0.82 -1.72 -6.05
N ASN A 90 -0.95 -2.77 -6.82
CA ASN A 90 -0.14 -3.99 -6.69
C ASN A 90 1.10 -3.92 -7.56
N ASN A 91 2.12 -3.28 -7.04
CA ASN A 91 3.39 -3.12 -7.75
C ASN A 91 4.42 -4.20 -7.39
N ALA A 92 4.25 -4.86 -6.26
CA ALA A 92 5.23 -5.81 -5.74
C ALA A 92 5.15 -7.21 -6.35
N GLY A 93 4.14 -7.49 -7.14
CA GLY A 93 3.89 -8.84 -7.64
C GLY A 93 4.77 -9.30 -8.78
N VAL A 94 5.61 -8.43 -9.31
CA VAL A 94 6.39 -8.73 -10.51
C VAL A 94 7.33 -9.90 -10.31
N GLY A 95 8.05 -9.91 -9.21
CA GLY A 95 8.99 -10.98 -8.90
C GLY A 95 8.34 -12.32 -8.62
N ALA A 96 7.08 -12.33 -8.25
CA ALA A 96 6.33 -13.54 -8.00
C ALA A 96 5.69 -14.11 -9.27
N GLY A 97 5.85 -13.44 -10.41
CA GLY A 97 5.28 -13.87 -11.66
C GLY A 97 3.78 -13.66 -11.78
N GLY A 98 3.18 -13.05 -10.78
CA GLY A 98 1.76 -12.77 -10.82
C GLY A 98 1.47 -11.44 -11.49
N LEU A 99 0.51 -11.41 -12.36
CA LEU A 99 -0.03 -10.18 -12.90
C LEU A 99 -1.18 -9.71 -12.01
N VAL A 100 -1.52 -8.44 -12.07
CA VAL A 100 -2.57 -7.87 -11.22
C VAL A 100 -3.87 -8.68 -11.32
N TRP A 101 -4.24 -9.10 -12.52
CA TRP A 101 -5.47 -9.87 -12.74
C TRP A 101 -5.35 -11.36 -12.35
N GLU A 102 -4.17 -11.83 -11.98
CA GLU A 102 -3.96 -13.19 -11.50
C GLU A 102 -4.13 -13.31 -9.99
N ASN A 103 -4.27 -12.20 -9.31
CA ASN A 103 -4.53 -12.21 -7.87
C ASN A 103 -5.89 -12.88 -7.62
N SER A 104 -5.98 -13.57 -6.50
CA SER A 104 -7.21 -14.24 -6.14
C SER A 104 -8.34 -13.24 -5.90
N VAL A 105 -9.57 -13.72 -6.02
CA VAL A 105 -10.74 -12.91 -5.71
C VAL A 105 -10.65 -12.37 -4.28
N ALA A 106 -10.19 -13.20 -3.36
CA ALA A 106 -10.03 -12.79 -1.96
C ALA A 106 -9.10 -11.59 -1.80
N ASP A 107 -8.07 -11.48 -2.65
CA ASP A 107 -7.14 -10.35 -2.59
C ASP A 107 -7.82 -9.02 -2.92
N TRP A 108 -8.90 -9.06 -3.67
CA TRP A 108 -9.61 -7.85 -4.07
C TRP A 108 -10.85 -7.54 -3.24
N GLU A 109 -11.42 -8.53 -2.57
CA GLU A 109 -12.67 -8.36 -1.82
C GLU A 109 -12.55 -7.41 -0.63
N TRP A 110 -11.36 -7.26 -0.07
CA TRP A 110 -11.20 -6.36 1.06
C TRP A 110 -11.01 -4.89 0.64
N VAL A 111 -10.89 -4.66 -0.63
CA VAL A 111 -10.84 -3.32 -1.20
C VAL A 111 -12.24 -2.71 -1.19
#